data_7722195cc30ada75460a3dcd5c703192
#
_entry.id   7722195cc30ada75460a3dcd5c703192
#
_cell.length_a   1.000
_cell.length_b   1.000
_cell.length_c   1.000
_cell.angle_alpha   90.00
_cell.angle_beta   90.00
_cell.angle_gamma   90.00
#
_symmetry.space_group_name_H-M   'P 1'
#
loop_
_entity.id
_entity.type
_entity.pdbx_description
1 polymer ?
#
loop_
_entity_poly.entity_id
_entity_poly.type
_entity_poly.pdbx_seq_one_letter_code
_entity_poly.pdbx_strand_id
1 'polypeptide(L)'
;AESIRKSLETINEQTKYVNNLNQSMQRKDSLNLALVMNLKRSLADVNDEDVQVEVKKGVVYVSIADKLLFPSGRYEVNKPAEAVLGKVAQVVNDHKELDVLVQGHTDVVPIQTEFMRDNWDLSVMRATSVVRLLQTRFGVRPERLTAGGRSEYEPKDDNTTAQGRKVN
;
A
#
# COMPACT_ATOMS: atom_id res chain seq x y z
N ALA A 1 15.32 -48.30 -23.39
CA ALA A 1 16.03 -47.94 -22.16
C ALA A 1 16.46 -46.47 -22.14
N GLU A 2 16.97 -45.93 -23.26
CA GLU A 2 17.42 -44.54 -23.30
C GLU A 2 16.28 -43.51 -23.25
N SER A 3 15.10 -43.80 -23.87
CA SER A 3 13.94 -42.93 -23.81
C SER A 3 13.30 -42.87 -22.41
N ILE A 4 13.32 -43.96 -21.65
CA ILE A 4 12.84 -44.02 -20.28
C ILE A 4 13.75 -43.17 -19.38
N ARG A 5 15.06 -43.23 -19.57
CA ARG A 5 16.05 -42.44 -18.83
C ARG A 5 15.84 -40.96 -19.04
N LYS A 6 15.65 -40.50 -20.27
CA LYS A 6 15.35 -39.11 -20.60
C LYS A 6 14.04 -38.63 -19.98
N SER A 7 13.00 -39.47 -20.00
CA SER A 7 11.71 -39.15 -19.36
C SER A 7 11.84 -38.99 -17.85
N LEU A 8 12.62 -39.81 -17.18
CA LEU A 8 12.90 -39.72 -15.74
C LEU A 8 13.69 -38.46 -15.40
N GLU A 9 14.69 -38.09 -16.21
CA GLU A 9 15.46 -36.86 -16.03
C GLU A 9 14.55 -35.62 -16.16
N THR A 10 13.67 -35.60 -17.16
CA THR A 10 12.69 -34.51 -17.35
C THR A 10 11.73 -34.38 -16.18
N ILE A 11 11.20 -35.51 -15.67
CA ILE A 11 10.33 -35.53 -14.51
C ILE A 11 11.05 -34.98 -13.27
N ASN A 12 12.31 -35.35 -13.04
CA ASN A 12 13.11 -34.88 -11.93
C ASN A 12 13.35 -33.36 -12.00
N GLU A 13 13.64 -32.83 -13.19
CA GLU A 13 13.80 -31.38 -13.41
C GLU A 13 12.52 -30.62 -13.16
N GLN A 14 11.39 -31.12 -13.65
CA GLN A 14 10.08 -30.50 -13.40
C GLN A 14 9.70 -30.52 -11.93
N THR A 15 9.98 -31.61 -11.21
CA THR A 15 9.75 -31.72 -9.77
C THR A 15 10.58 -30.73 -8.98
N LYS A 16 11.86 -30.54 -9.32
CA LYS A 16 12.72 -29.52 -8.72
C LYS A 16 12.20 -28.12 -8.95
N TYR A 17 11.73 -27.82 -10.17
CA TYR A 17 11.17 -26.52 -10.50
C TYR A 17 9.91 -26.19 -9.67
N VAL A 18 8.98 -27.14 -9.56
CA VAL A 18 7.75 -27.00 -8.76
C VAL A 18 8.09 -26.81 -7.27
N ASN A 19 9.03 -27.59 -6.75
CA ASN A 19 9.46 -27.46 -5.35
C ASN A 19 10.09 -26.09 -5.08
N ASN A 20 10.93 -25.57 -5.99
CA ASN A 20 11.53 -24.24 -5.88
C ASN A 20 10.45 -23.15 -5.94
N LEU A 21 9.45 -23.30 -6.80
CA LEU A 21 8.31 -22.39 -6.89
C LEU A 21 7.52 -22.37 -5.58
N ASN A 22 7.17 -23.54 -5.04
CA ASN A 22 6.45 -23.67 -3.77
C ASN A 22 7.23 -23.05 -2.61
N GLN A 23 8.55 -23.25 -2.52
CA GLN A 23 9.39 -22.61 -1.50
C GLN A 23 9.39 -21.09 -1.63
N SER A 24 9.46 -20.56 -2.85
CA SER A 24 9.39 -19.12 -3.11
C SER A 24 8.03 -18.54 -2.71
N MET A 25 6.93 -19.23 -3.01
CA MET A 25 5.59 -18.83 -2.60
C MET A 25 5.42 -18.86 -1.08
N GLN A 26 5.91 -19.89 -0.41
CA GLN A 26 5.88 -19.99 1.05
C GLN A 26 6.68 -18.87 1.72
N ARG A 27 7.84 -18.50 1.16
CA ARG A 27 8.63 -17.35 1.67
C ARG A 27 7.87 -16.04 1.54
N LYS A 28 7.23 -15.79 0.40
CA LYS A 28 6.39 -14.60 0.20
C LYS A 28 5.23 -14.56 1.18
N ASP A 29 4.53 -15.67 1.37
CA ASP A 29 3.41 -15.78 2.30
C ASP A 29 3.87 -15.56 3.74
N SER A 30 5.03 -16.11 4.13
CA SER A 30 5.61 -15.91 5.45
C SER A 30 6.02 -14.47 5.70
N LEU A 31 6.63 -13.79 4.70
CA LEU A 31 7.00 -12.38 4.79
C LEU A 31 5.75 -11.49 4.88
N ASN A 32 4.73 -11.78 4.07
CA ASN A 32 3.47 -11.04 4.11
C ASN A 32 2.75 -11.21 5.45
N LEU A 33 2.73 -12.42 6.00
CA LEU A 33 2.14 -12.68 7.31
C LEU A 33 2.87 -11.92 8.42
N ALA A 34 4.19 -11.96 8.44
CA ALA A 34 5.01 -11.21 9.40
C ALA A 34 4.76 -9.71 9.29
N LEU A 35 4.70 -9.19 8.06
CA LEU A 35 4.42 -7.78 7.79
C LEU A 35 3.03 -7.38 8.30
N VAL A 36 1.99 -8.16 8.00
CA VAL A 36 0.62 -7.91 8.48
C VAL A 36 0.55 -7.91 10.01
N MET A 37 1.19 -8.88 10.64
CA MET A 37 1.20 -8.98 12.11
C MET A 37 1.91 -7.78 12.75
N ASN A 38 3.04 -7.36 12.19
CA ASN A 38 3.78 -6.19 12.67
C ASN A 38 2.99 -4.90 12.47
N LEU A 39 2.34 -4.74 11.31
CA LEU A 39 1.46 -3.59 11.04
C LEU A 39 0.28 -3.55 12.02
N LYS A 40 -0.42 -4.65 12.22
CA LYS A 40 -1.54 -4.73 13.15
C LYS A 40 -1.12 -4.44 14.58
N ARG A 41 0.05 -4.91 15.00
CA ARG A 41 0.60 -4.63 16.33
C ARG A 41 0.94 -3.15 16.49
N SER A 42 1.62 -2.55 15.51
CA SER A 42 1.99 -1.13 15.54
C SER A 42 0.78 -0.21 15.50
N LEU A 43 -0.28 -0.63 14.82
CA LEU A 43 -1.50 0.15 14.63
C LEU A 43 -2.63 -0.23 15.61
N ALA A 44 -2.35 -1.01 16.66
CA ALA A 44 -3.35 -1.49 17.60
C ALA A 44 -4.11 -0.36 18.33
N ASP A 45 -3.44 0.78 18.52
CA ASP A 45 -4.04 1.96 19.17
C ASP A 45 -4.88 2.82 18.22
N VAL A 46 -4.86 2.51 16.93
CA VAL A 46 -5.58 3.27 15.91
C VAL A 46 -6.95 2.63 15.67
N ASN A 47 -7.97 3.47 15.49
CA ASN A 47 -9.32 3.00 15.22
C ASN A 47 -9.38 2.24 13.89
N ASP A 48 -10.00 1.04 13.88
CA ASP A 48 -10.14 0.19 12.70
C ASP A 48 -10.90 0.88 11.55
N GLU A 49 -11.77 1.84 11.87
CA GLU A 49 -12.46 2.64 10.84
C GLU A 49 -11.50 3.57 10.10
N ASP A 50 -10.43 4.00 10.75
CA ASP A 50 -9.47 4.96 10.19
C ASP A 50 -8.33 4.27 9.44
N VAL A 51 -7.92 3.08 9.87
CA VAL A 51 -6.81 2.34 9.26
C VAL A 51 -7.16 0.86 9.17
N GLN A 52 -7.00 0.29 7.98
CA GLN A 52 -7.22 -1.14 7.72
C GLN A 52 -5.99 -1.75 7.05
N VAL A 53 -5.66 -2.98 7.43
CA VAL A 53 -4.60 -3.77 6.83
C VAL A 53 -5.21 -5.00 6.18
N GLU A 54 -4.98 -5.18 4.89
CA GLU A 54 -5.52 -6.29 4.10
C GLU A 54 -4.43 -6.90 3.21
N VAL A 55 -4.59 -8.18 2.87
CA VAL A 55 -3.76 -8.85 1.87
C VAL A 55 -4.63 -9.25 0.69
N LYS A 56 -4.27 -8.79 -0.50
CA LYS A 56 -4.94 -9.12 -1.75
C LYS A 56 -3.90 -9.49 -2.80
N LYS A 57 -4.04 -10.67 -3.41
CA LYS A 57 -3.16 -11.14 -4.51
C LYS A 57 -1.67 -11.05 -4.16
N GLY A 58 -1.31 -11.40 -2.93
CA GLY A 58 0.08 -11.38 -2.48
C GLY A 58 0.65 -10.01 -2.14
N VAL A 59 -0.17 -8.96 -2.16
CA VAL A 59 0.23 -7.60 -1.82
C VAL A 59 -0.47 -7.16 -0.53
N VAL A 60 0.28 -6.56 0.38
CA VAL A 60 -0.25 -6.01 1.62
C VAL A 60 -0.68 -4.56 1.39
N TYR A 61 -1.94 -4.28 1.69
CA TYR A 61 -2.53 -2.95 1.57
C TYR A 61 -2.77 -2.36 2.96
N VAL A 62 -2.29 -1.14 3.15
CA VAL A 62 -2.63 -0.32 4.31
C VAL A 62 -3.53 0.81 3.82
N SER A 63 -4.80 0.76 4.20
CA SER A 63 -5.79 1.76 3.80
C SER A 63 -5.99 2.74 4.94
N ILE A 64 -5.78 4.02 4.68
CA ILE A 64 -5.92 5.09 5.67
C ILE A 64 -7.05 6.02 5.21
N ALA A 65 -8.00 6.28 6.10
CA ALA A 65 -9.16 7.11 5.79
C ALA A 65 -8.77 8.55 5.45
N ASP A 66 -9.42 9.11 4.45
CA ASP A 66 -9.16 10.48 3.97
C ASP A 66 -9.29 11.52 5.09
N LYS A 67 -10.33 11.41 5.90
CA LYS A 67 -10.58 12.34 7.03
C LYS A 67 -9.43 12.38 8.05
N LEU A 68 -8.70 11.27 8.20
CA LEU A 68 -7.55 11.20 9.10
C LEU A 68 -6.34 11.88 8.49
N LEU A 69 -6.12 11.68 7.18
CA LEU A 69 -4.93 12.13 6.49
C LEU A 69 -4.93 13.60 6.11
N PHE A 70 -6.06 14.09 5.55
CA PHE A 70 -6.09 15.39 4.91
C PHE A 70 -7.34 16.21 5.27
N PRO A 71 -7.21 17.55 5.39
CA PRO A 71 -8.36 18.43 5.32
C PRO A 71 -9.03 18.33 3.95
N SER A 72 -10.33 18.63 3.89
CA SER A 72 -11.10 18.57 2.63
C SER A 72 -10.45 19.43 1.54
N GLY A 73 -10.25 18.83 0.37
CA GLY A 73 -9.69 19.51 -0.79
C GLY A 73 -8.20 19.89 -0.66
N ARG A 74 -7.52 19.44 0.37
CA ARG A 74 -6.11 19.75 0.60
C ARG A 74 -5.23 18.53 0.43
N TYR A 75 -3.94 18.75 0.31
CA TYR A 75 -2.91 17.72 0.15
C TYR A 75 -1.83 17.73 1.24
N GLU A 76 -1.89 18.66 2.18
CA GLU A 76 -1.01 18.67 3.35
C GLU A 76 -1.52 17.66 4.39
N VAL A 77 -0.62 16.82 4.90
CA VAL A 77 -0.95 15.78 5.87
C VAL A 77 -1.29 16.40 7.23
N ASN A 78 -2.41 15.98 7.82
CA ASN A 78 -2.80 16.36 9.19
C ASN A 78 -1.78 15.85 10.22
N LYS A 79 -1.57 16.61 11.29
CA LYS A 79 -0.65 16.20 12.36
C LYS A 79 -1.00 14.86 13.01
N PRO A 80 -2.27 14.55 13.33
CA PRO A 80 -2.61 13.23 13.89
C PRO A 80 -2.24 12.07 12.95
N ALA A 81 -2.33 12.28 11.64
CA ALA A 81 -1.95 11.28 10.65
C ALA A 81 -0.45 11.03 10.62
N GLU A 82 0.37 12.01 10.96
CA GLU A 82 1.82 11.85 11.03
C GLU A 82 2.22 10.74 12.02
N ALA A 83 1.54 10.63 13.15
CA ALA A 83 1.78 9.58 14.14
C ALA A 83 1.49 8.19 13.56
N VAL A 84 0.39 8.06 12.82
CA VAL A 84 0.01 6.81 12.14
C VAL A 84 1.03 6.45 11.06
N LEU A 85 1.41 7.42 10.24
CA LEU A 85 2.41 7.22 9.18
C LEU A 85 3.77 6.86 9.77
N GLY A 86 4.15 7.41 10.91
CA GLY A 86 5.37 7.05 11.63
C GLY A 86 5.39 5.59 12.07
N LYS A 87 4.26 5.07 12.54
CA LYS A 87 4.12 3.65 12.90
C LYS A 87 4.25 2.74 11.68
N VAL A 88 3.61 3.11 10.57
CA VAL A 88 3.73 2.37 9.30
C VAL A 88 5.18 2.43 8.80
N ALA A 89 5.81 3.58 8.84
CA ALA A 89 7.19 3.76 8.41
C ALA A 89 8.18 2.92 9.22
N GLN A 90 7.97 2.79 10.52
CA GLN A 90 8.80 1.94 11.37
C GLN A 90 8.76 0.49 10.90
N VAL A 91 7.58 -0.04 10.60
CA VAL A 91 7.41 -1.40 10.08
C VAL A 91 8.06 -1.53 8.70
N VAL A 92 7.87 -0.55 7.82
CA VAL A 92 8.49 -0.54 6.49
C VAL A 92 10.01 -0.52 6.58
N ASN A 93 10.57 0.24 7.52
CA ASN A 93 12.02 0.29 7.74
C ASN A 93 12.59 -1.02 8.30
N ASP A 94 11.80 -1.77 9.07
CA ASP A 94 12.17 -3.10 9.57
C ASP A 94 12.14 -4.16 8.46
N HIS A 95 11.40 -3.93 7.39
CA HIS A 95 11.30 -4.81 6.21
C HIS A 95 11.94 -4.16 4.98
N LYS A 96 13.28 -4.08 4.99
CA LYS A 96 14.07 -3.33 4.00
C LYS A 96 13.98 -3.83 2.56
N GLU A 97 13.56 -5.09 2.38
CA GLU A 97 13.41 -5.73 1.06
C GLU A 97 12.13 -5.33 0.33
N LEU A 98 11.21 -4.63 0.97
CA LEU A 98 9.92 -4.27 0.40
C LEU A 98 9.96 -2.91 -0.29
N ASP A 99 9.30 -2.84 -1.45
CA ASP A 99 8.95 -1.58 -2.10
C ASP A 99 7.59 -1.08 -1.62
N VAL A 100 7.44 0.23 -1.58
CA VAL A 100 6.22 0.88 -1.10
C VAL A 100 5.63 1.74 -2.21
N LEU A 101 4.40 1.44 -2.59
CA LEU A 101 3.60 2.31 -3.46
C LEU A 101 2.60 3.07 -2.59
N VAL A 102 2.70 4.38 -2.59
CA VAL A 102 1.72 5.26 -1.97
C VAL A 102 0.73 5.71 -3.03
N GLN A 103 -0.53 5.34 -2.85
CA GLN A 103 -1.58 5.62 -3.81
C GLN A 103 -2.60 6.57 -3.19
N GLY A 104 -2.77 7.73 -3.81
CA GLY A 104 -3.76 8.72 -3.42
C GLY A 104 -5.10 8.50 -4.09
N HIS A 105 -6.18 8.81 -3.38
CA HIS A 105 -7.56 8.73 -3.87
C HIS A 105 -8.32 9.98 -3.46
N THR A 106 -9.38 10.28 -4.21
CA THR A 106 -10.29 11.38 -3.91
C THR A 106 -11.73 10.90 -3.99
N ASP A 107 -12.67 11.74 -3.51
CA ASP A 107 -14.10 11.58 -3.80
C ASP A 107 -14.45 12.21 -5.16
N VAL A 108 -15.73 12.22 -5.51
CA VAL A 108 -16.22 12.78 -6.79
C VAL A 108 -16.36 14.29 -6.78
N VAL A 109 -16.19 14.96 -5.64
CA VAL A 109 -16.33 16.42 -5.56
C VAL A 109 -15.20 17.06 -6.38
N PRO A 110 -15.55 17.85 -7.42
CA PRO A 110 -14.53 18.47 -8.27
C PRO A 110 -13.65 19.44 -7.49
N ILE A 111 -12.37 19.46 -7.82
CA ILE A 111 -11.44 20.45 -7.31
C ILE A 111 -10.82 21.20 -8.47
N GLN A 112 -10.71 22.52 -8.31
CA GLN A 112 -9.97 23.36 -9.23
C GLN A 112 -9.36 24.52 -8.44
N THR A 113 -8.03 24.58 -8.46
CA THR A 113 -7.26 25.65 -7.83
C THR A 113 -6.22 26.15 -8.81
N GLU A 114 -5.44 27.16 -8.40
CA GLU A 114 -4.32 27.65 -9.21
C GLU A 114 -3.29 26.55 -9.55
N PHE A 115 -3.13 25.58 -8.66
CA PHE A 115 -2.09 24.52 -8.78
C PHE A 115 -2.67 23.15 -9.14
N MET A 116 -3.98 22.96 -9.03
CA MET A 116 -4.65 21.67 -9.26
C MET A 116 -5.81 21.84 -10.23
N ARG A 117 -5.78 21.12 -11.33
CA ARG A 117 -6.79 21.19 -12.38
C ARG A 117 -7.99 20.30 -12.09
N ASP A 118 -7.76 19.14 -11.46
CA ASP A 118 -8.77 18.11 -11.25
C ASP A 118 -8.35 17.16 -10.11
N ASN A 119 -9.15 16.13 -9.89
CA ASN A 119 -8.87 15.12 -8.87
C ASN A 119 -7.65 14.23 -9.20
N TRP A 120 -7.24 14.14 -10.45
CA TRP A 120 -5.96 13.51 -10.78
C TRP A 120 -4.81 14.24 -10.11
N ASP A 121 -4.75 15.54 -10.26
CA ASP A 121 -3.71 16.36 -9.63
C ASP A 121 -3.77 16.23 -8.11
N LEU A 122 -4.95 16.31 -7.51
CA LEU A 122 -5.13 16.21 -6.06
C LEU A 122 -4.66 14.85 -5.52
N SER A 123 -5.06 13.75 -6.16
CA SER A 123 -4.70 12.40 -5.72
C SER A 123 -3.20 12.16 -5.77
N VAL A 124 -2.53 12.62 -6.83
CA VAL A 124 -1.06 12.51 -6.97
C VAL A 124 -0.35 13.40 -5.95
N MET A 125 -0.82 14.62 -5.74
CA MET A 125 -0.22 15.54 -4.75
C MET A 125 -0.37 15.02 -3.32
N ARG A 126 -1.48 14.39 -2.99
CA ARG A 126 -1.69 13.72 -1.70
C ARG A 126 -0.71 12.57 -1.51
N ALA A 127 -0.55 11.70 -2.51
CA ALA A 127 0.42 10.61 -2.47
C ALA A 127 1.85 11.14 -2.32
N THR A 128 2.19 12.19 -3.06
CA THR A 128 3.51 12.84 -2.99
C THR A 128 3.79 13.43 -1.61
N SER A 129 2.80 14.04 -0.99
CA SER A 129 2.96 14.59 0.37
C SER A 129 3.29 13.49 1.39
N VAL A 130 2.62 12.34 1.29
CA VAL A 130 2.91 11.17 2.14
C VAL A 130 4.32 10.63 1.87
N VAL A 131 4.70 10.49 0.60
CA VAL A 131 6.04 10.02 0.21
C VAL A 131 7.13 10.94 0.76
N ARG A 132 6.98 12.24 0.64
CA ARG A 132 7.95 13.20 1.19
C ARG A 132 8.07 13.09 2.70
N LEU A 133 6.96 12.90 3.40
CA LEU A 133 6.95 12.72 4.84
C LEU A 133 7.67 11.43 5.25
N LEU A 134 7.38 10.33 4.57
CA LEU A 134 8.05 9.04 4.81
C LEU A 134 9.57 9.16 4.60
N GLN A 135 9.99 9.85 3.55
CA GLN A 135 11.41 10.04 3.23
C GLN A 135 12.10 10.97 4.23
N THR A 136 11.56 12.18 4.41
CA THR A 136 12.27 13.25 5.13
C THR A 136 12.16 13.12 6.64
N ARG A 137 11.03 12.67 7.14
CA ARG A 137 10.74 12.61 8.57
C ARG A 137 10.98 11.24 9.18
N PHE A 138 10.66 10.19 8.45
CA PHE A 138 10.72 8.81 8.96
C PHE A 138 11.85 7.98 8.34
N GLY A 139 12.67 8.57 7.50
CA GLY A 139 13.89 7.94 7.01
C GLY A 139 13.70 6.74 6.08
N VAL A 140 12.54 6.64 5.42
CA VAL A 140 12.34 5.61 4.40
C VAL A 140 13.17 5.96 3.16
N ARG A 141 13.91 5.01 2.64
CA ARG A 141 14.79 5.24 1.49
C ARG A 141 13.98 5.57 0.24
N PRO A 142 14.31 6.65 -0.48
CA PRO A 142 13.51 7.11 -1.62
C PRO A 142 13.46 6.11 -2.77
N GLU A 143 14.48 5.27 -2.93
CA GLU A 143 14.52 4.24 -3.98
C GLU A 143 13.42 3.20 -3.82
N ARG A 144 12.86 3.07 -2.62
CA ARG A 144 11.78 2.14 -2.29
C ARG A 144 10.39 2.75 -2.47
N LEU A 145 10.30 4.05 -2.68
CA LEU A 145 9.03 4.78 -2.66
C LEU A 145 8.57 5.13 -4.06
N THR A 146 7.28 4.92 -4.31
CA THR A 146 6.59 5.36 -5.52
C THR A 146 5.30 6.06 -5.12
N ALA A 147 5.02 7.20 -5.73
CA ALA A 147 3.78 7.94 -5.54
C ALA A 147 2.90 7.81 -6.79
N GLY A 148 1.63 7.53 -6.59
CA GLY A 148 0.66 7.43 -7.68
C GLY A 148 -0.71 7.96 -7.26
N GLY A 149 -1.57 8.26 -8.23
CA GLY A 149 -2.92 8.75 -7.98
C GLY A 149 -3.93 8.00 -8.81
N ARG A 150 -5.12 7.79 -8.24
CA ARG A 150 -6.26 7.14 -8.90
C ARG A 150 -7.45 8.07 -9.08
N SER A 151 -7.30 9.36 -8.78
CA SER A 151 -8.40 10.32 -8.84
C SER A 151 -9.60 9.81 -8.02
N GLU A 152 -10.80 9.87 -8.56
CA GLU A 152 -12.05 9.43 -7.94
C GLU A 152 -12.50 8.02 -8.35
N TYR A 153 -11.67 7.29 -9.10
CA TYR A 153 -12.09 6.08 -9.84
C TYR A 153 -11.93 4.77 -9.09
N GLU A 154 -11.48 4.78 -7.85
CA GLU A 154 -11.45 3.60 -6.96
C GLU A 154 -12.12 3.90 -5.62
N PRO A 155 -13.44 4.16 -5.60
CA PRO A 155 -14.13 4.48 -4.35
C PRO A 155 -14.28 3.24 -3.47
N LYS A 156 -14.16 3.45 -2.15
CA LYS A 156 -14.45 2.41 -1.15
C LYS A 156 -15.93 2.31 -0.82
N ASP A 157 -16.66 3.40 -1.04
CA ASP A 157 -18.08 3.53 -0.79
C ASP A 157 -18.67 4.44 -1.85
N ASP A 158 -20.01 4.61 -1.86
CA ASP A 158 -20.70 5.45 -2.84
C ASP A 158 -20.26 6.91 -2.74
N ASN A 159 -19.48 7.35 -3.72
CA ASN A 159 -18.96 8.72 -3.81
C ASN A 159 -20.04 9.79 -3.96
N THR A 160 -21.27 9.40 -4.35
CA THR A 160 -22.38 10.36 -4.51
C THR A 160 -22.99 10.75 -3.17
N THR A 161 -22.80 9.94 -2.10
CA THR A 161 -23.28 10.23 -0.77
C THR A 161 -22.26 11.00 0.06
N ALA A 162 -22.73 11.77 1.04
CA ALA A 162 -21.86 12.48 1.97
C ALA A 162 -21.02 11.51 2.83
N GLN A 163 -21.59 10.37 3.17
CA GLN A 163 -20.88 9.34 3.94
C GLN A 163 -19.81 8.66 3.09
N GLY A 164 -20.12 8.30 1.85
CA GLY A 164 -19.16 7.71 0.92
C GLY A 164 -17.97 8.63 0.66
N ARG A 165 -18.21 9.92 0.47
CA ARG A 165 -17.12 10.91 0.29
C ARG A 165 -16.20 11.02 1.50
N LYS A 166 -16.66 10.68 2.70
CA LYS A 166 -15.82 10.72 3.91
C LYS A 166 -14.87 9.53 4.03
N VAL A 167 -15.18 8.40 3.39
CA VAL A 167 -14.36 7.18 3.48
C VAL A 167 -13.48 6.95 2.26
N ASN A 168 -13.76 7.64 1.17
CA ASN A 168 -12.97 7.61 -0.06
C ASN A 168 -11.90 8.72 -0.01
#